data_ee97b1dc547c3d4260e7d8782d50ca7d
#
_entry.id   ee97b1dc547c3d4260e7d8782d50ca7d
#
_cell.length_a   1.000
_cell.length_b   1.000
_cell.length_c   1.000
_cell.angle_alpha   90.00
_cell.angle_beta   90.00
_cell.angle_gamma   90.00
#
_symmetry.space_group_name_H-M   'P 1'
#
loop_
_entity.id
_entity.type
_entity.pdbx_description
1 polymer ?
#
loop_
_entity_poly.entity_id
_entity_poly.type
_entity_poly.pdbx_seq_one_letter_code
_entity_poly.pdbx_strand_id
1 'polypeptide(L)'
;KYYPDIVENIGNSLHVDEGIFEAEIVAINENTGEFLPFQELMHRRRKYKLDEAVLQYPITVNFFDVLYFDKKDCLNLEYSERRKILEQIIHEDNFSKLVPMLFVKNENEIEDFLENSINAGCEGLMLKTPSAPYRAGTRGSNWLKLKREYRNELGDSFDLIVIGAYFGRGRRTGLYGTLLLATYNPEKDNFPSICKVGTGFTDESLDQLYQILSNNVTLKKNSRIVSEMEADVWFEPKLVLEIVGSEITLSPIHKTGLDLIRKSSGFALRFPKFTGKIRYEKAVEDASTVEEVLTLYKRQSKINQEI
;
A
#
# COMPACT_ATOMS: atom_id res chain seq x y z
N LYS A 1 -19.64 -14.71 -5.72
CA LYS A 1 -20.72 -13.94 -5.04
C LYS A 1 -20.64 -12.44 -5.35
N TYR A 2 -19.44 -11.82 -5.32
CA TYR A 2 -19.25 -10.38 -5.54
C TYR A 2 -18.87 -10.04 -6.99
N TYR A 3 -18.62 -11.04 -7.80
CA TYR A 3 -18.16 -10.94 -9.18
C TYR A 3 -18.93 -11.94 -10.07
N PRO A 4 -20.27 -11.78 -10.24
CA PRO A 4 -21.05 -12.66 -11.10
C PRO A 4 -20.63 -12.57 -12.56
N ASP A 5 -20.25 -11.38 -13.00
CA ASP A 5 -19.73 -11.09 -14.34
C ASP A 5 -18.47 -11.89 -14.69
N ILE A 6 -17.59 -12.18 -13.72
CA ILE A 6 -16.45 -13.08 -13.96
C ILE A 6 -16.94 -14.49 -14.25
N VAL A 7 -17.86 -15.00 -13.42
CA VAL A 7 -18.37 -16.37 -13.61
C VAL A 7 -19.07 -16.55 -14.95
N GLU A 8 -19.76 -15.52 -15.43
CA GLU A 8 -20.50 -15.54 -16.69
C GLU A 8 -19.60 -15.38 -17.92
N ASN A 9 -18.54 -14.56 -17.82
CA ASN A 9 -17.79 -14.16 -19.02
C ASN A 9 -16.40 -14.80 -19.14
N ILE A 10 -15.79 -15.26 -18.05
CA ILE A 10 -14.39 -15.72 -18.08
C ILE A 10 -14.16 -16.90 -19.03
N GLY A 11 -15.13 -17.79 -19.16
CA GLY A 11 -15.04 -18.93 -20.07
C GLY A 11 -14.93 -18.55 -21.55
N ASN A 12 -15.41 -17.37 -21.94
CA ASN A 12 -15.34 -16.90 -23.32
C ASN A 12 -13.92 -16.50 -23.74
N SER A 13 -13.08 -16.15 -22.77
CA SER A 13 -11.70 -15.71 -22.98
C SER A 13 -10.68 -16.84 -22.80
N LEU A 14 -11.13 -18.07 -22.49
CA LEU A 14 -10.26 -19.21 -22.19
C LEU A 14 -10.40 -20.29 -23.27
N HIS A 15 -9.31 -20.64 -23.94
CA HIS A 15 -9.25 -21.73 -24.92
C HIS A 15 -8.84 -23.07 -24.30
N VAL A 16 -9.51 -23.45 -23.20
CA VAL A 16 -9.27 -24.70 -22.47
C VAL A 16 -10.57 -25.20 -21.85
N ASP A 17 -10.69 -26.52 -21.66
CA ASP A 17 -11.85 -27.15 -21.02
C ASP A 17 -11.80 -26.97 -19.48
N GLU A 18 -10.61 -27.01 -18.89
CA GLU A 18 -10.40 -26.83 -17.46
C GLU A 18 -9.05 -26.15 -17.18
N GLY A 19 -8.97 -25.33 -16.13
CA GLY A 19 -7.72 -24.65 -15.78
C GLY A 19 -7.69 -24.00 -14.41
N ILE A 20 -6.48 -23.78 -13.91
CA ILE A 20 -6.18 -22.99 -12.71
C ILE A 20 -5.22 -21.87 -13.12
N PHE A 21 -5.65 -20.65 -12.95
CA PHE A 21 -4.94 -19.45 -13.36
C PHE A 21 -4.74 -18.50 -12.19
N GLU A 22 -3.71 -17.69 -12.26
CA GLU A 22 -3.56 -16.53 -11.41
C GLU A 22 -3.85 -15.26 -12.21
N ALA A 23 -4.70 -14.41 -11.64
CA ALA A 23 -5.09 -13.14 -12.24
C ALA A 23 -5.36 -12.09 -11.15
N GLU A 24 -5.25 -10.83 -11.53
CA GLU A 24 -5.69 -9.71 -10.70
C GLU A 24 -6.93 -9.07 -11.29
N ILE A 25 -7.93 -8.81 -10.44
CA ILE A 25 -9.16 -8.12 -10.81
C ILE A 25 -8.98 -6.65 -10.45
N VAL A 26 -9.13 -5.78 -11.43
CA VAL A 26 -8.95 -4.34 -11.28
C VAL A 26 -10.21 -3.62 -11.76
N ALA A 27 -10.68 -2.61 -11.00
CA ALA A 27 -11.72 -1.71 -11.46
C ALA A 27 -11.18 -0.79 -12.56
N ILE A 28 -11.98 -0.51 -13.57
CA ILE A 28 -11.61 0.33 -14.71
C ILE A 28 -12.63 1.45 -14.92
N ASN A 29 -12.16 2.54 -15.53
CA ASN A 29 -13.04 3.53 -16.14
C ASN A 29 -13.40 3.05 -17.55
N GLU A 30 -14.67 2.71 -17.80
CA GLU A 30 -15.11 2.19 -19.12
C GLU A 30 -14.83 3.15 -20.28
N ASN A 31 -14.84 4.46 -20.01
CA ASN A 31 -14.68 5.45 -21.08
C ASN A 31 -13.21 5.66 -21.48
N THR A 32 -12.28 5.51 -20.53
CA THR A 32 -10.86 5.78 -20.74
C THR A 32 -10.00 4.51 -20.74
N GLY A 33 -10.51 3.42 -20.16
CA GLY A 33 -9.76 2.17 -19.95
C GLY A 33 -8.72 2.25 -18.80
N GLU A 34 -8.67 3.37 -18.08
CA GLU A 34 -7.72 3.58 -16.99
C GLU A 34 -8.06 2.73 -15.77
N PHE A 35 -7.02 2.25 -15.09
CA PHE A 35 -7.19 1.54 -13.83
C PHE A 35 -7.63 2.48 -12.72
N LEU A 36 -8.64 2.06 -11.97
CA LEU A 36 -9.15 2.78 -10.82
C LEU A 36 -8.52 2.27 -9.53
N PRO A 37 -8.42 3.12 -8.49
CA PRO A 37 -7.90 2.71 -7.18
C PRO A 37 -8.63 1.49 -6.61
N PHE A 38 -7.91 0.65 -5.86
CA PHE A 38 -8.46 -0.55 -5.22
C PHE A 38 -9.73 -0.28 -4.39
N GLN A 39 -9.86 0.92 -3.81
CA GLN A 39 -11.04 1.35 -3.06
C GLN A 39 -12.31 1.29 -3.90
N GLU A 40 -12.24 1.60 -5.20
CA GLU A 40 -13.40 1.51 -6.11
C GLU A 40 -13.85 0.07 -6.29
N LEU A 41 -12.91 -0.87 -6.44
CA LEU A 41 -13.20 -2.30 -6.49
C LEU A 41 -13.91 -2.79 -5.21
N MET A 42 -13.55 -2.24 -4.05
CA MET A 42 -14.16 -2.62 -2.76
C MET A 42 -15.64 -2.24 -2.68
N HIS A 43 -16.11 -1.27 -3.45
CA HIS A 43 -17.52 -0.91 -3.53
C HIS A 43 -18.41 -2.02 -4.12
N ARG A 44 -17.85 -3.00 -4.81
CA ARG A 44 -18.56 -4.22 -5.22
C ARG A 44 -18.89 -5.17 -4.07
N ARG A 45 -18.21 -5.08 -2.92
CA ARG A 45 -18.48 -5.93 -1.74
C ARG A 45 -19.73 -5.48 -0.99
N ARG A 46 -20.88 -5.55 -1.65
CA ARG A 46 -22.19 -5.20 -1.10
C ARG A 46 -22.99 -6.45 -0.80
N LYS A 47 -23.89 -6.37 0.20
CA LYS A 47 -24.82 -7.44 0.53
C LYS A 47 -26.05 -7.43 -0.39
N TYR A 48 -26.42 -6.24 -0.89
CA TYR A 48 -27.60 -5.98 -1.74
C TYR A 48 -27.21 -5.17 -2.96
N LYS A 49 -28.02 -5.22 -4.04
CA LYS A 49 -27.86 -4.45 -5.27
C LYS A 49 -26.53 -4.77 -5.99
N LEU A 50 -26.22 -6.06 -6.13
CA LEU A 50 -25.01 -6.52 -6.80
C LEU A 50 -25.00 -6.15 -8.28
N ASP A 51 -26.13 -6.27 -8.98
CA ASP A 51 -26.25 -5.95 -10.40
C ASP A 51 -25.96 -4.46 -10.67
N GLU A 52 -26.49 -3.57 -9.81
CA GLU A 52 -26.16 -2.14 -9.89
C GLU A 52 -24.65 -1.90 -9.66
N ALA A 53 -24.03 -2.64 -8.74
CA ALA A 53 -22.60 -2.49 -8.45
C ALA A 53 -21.72 -3.03 -9.59
N VAL A 54 -22.14 -4.08 -10.29
CA VAL A 54 -21.43 -4.59 -11.48
C VAL A 54 -21.40 -3.54 -12.58
N LEU A 55 -22.53 -2.89 -12.85
CA LEU A 55 -22.62 -1.81 -13.84
C LEU A 55 -21.86 -0.53 -13.42
N GLN A 56 -21.89 -0.19 -12.13
CA GLN A 56 -21.29 1.05 -11.63
C GLN A 56 -19.75 0.96 -11.51
N TYR A 57 -19.21 -0.24 -11.27
CA TYR A 57 -17.77 -0.48 -11.05
C TYR A 57 -17.31 -1.59 -12.02
N PRO A 58 -17.17 -1.31 -13.32
CA PRO A 58 -16.69 -2.27 -14.30
C PRO A 58 -15.27 -2.71 -13.94
N ILE A 59 -14.93 -3.94 -14.34
CA ILE A 59 -13.65 -4.57 -14.01
C ILE A 59 -13.01 -5.20 -15.25
N THR A 60 -11.70 -5.41 -15.14
CA THR A 60 -10.92 -6.27 -16.01
C THR A 60 -10.21 -7.35 -15.21
N VAL A 61 -10.06 -8.53 -15.80
CA VAL A 61 -9.31 -9.67 -15.23
C VAL A 61 -7.96 -9.74 -15.93
N ASN A 62 -6.88 -9.50 -15.18
CA ASN A 62 -5.53 -9.41 -15.72
C ASN A 62 -4.75 -10.66 -15.36
N PHE A 63 -4.58 -11.56 -16.31
CA PHE A 63 -3.91 -12.85 -16.13
C PHE A 63 -2.39 -12.70 -16.14
N PHE A 64 -1.70 -13.40 -15.22
CA PHE A 64 -0.24 -13.36 -15.13
C PHE A 64 0.43 -14.71 -14.92
N ASP A 65 -0.29 -15.79 -14.60
CA ASP A 65 0.26 -17.14 -14.51
C ASP A 65 -0.79 -18.23 -14.78
N VAL A 66 -0.34 -19.42 -15.22
CA VAL A 66 -1.13 -20.63 -15.37
C VAL A 66 -0.50 -21.75 -14.56
N LEU A 67 -1.29 -22.43 -13.73
CA LEU A 67 -0.82 -23.47 -12.82
C LEU A 67 -1.21 -24.88 -13.30
N TYR A 68 -2.35 -24.96 -14.00
CA TYR A 68 -2.90 -26.20 -14.53
C TYR A 68 -3.84 -25.89 -15.71
N PHE A 69 -3.86 -26.72 -16.72
CA PHE A 69 -4.84 -26.69 -17.81
C PHE A 69 -4.93 -28.05 -18.50
N ASP A 70 -6.13 -28.46 -18.90
CA ASP A 70 -6.41 -29.66 -19.71
C ASP A 70 -5.59 -30.88 -19.27
N LYS A 71 -5.62 -31.21 -17.97
CA LYS A 71 -4.89 -32.32 -17.35
C LYS A 71 -3.36 -32.16 -17.31
N LYS A 72 -2.83 -30.97 -17.60
CA LYS A 72 -1.41 -30.69 -17.53
C LYS A 72 -1.07 -29.86 -16.28
N ASP A 73 -0.23 -30.39 -15.42
CA ASP A 73 0.34 -29.66 -14.29
C ASP A 73 1.50 -28.77 -14.77
N CYS A 74 1.43 -27.48 -14.49
CA CYS A 74 2.42 -26.49 -14.88
C CYS A 74 3.32 -26.04 -13.72
N LEU A 75 3.11 -26.51 -12.49
CA LEU A 75 3.83 -26.01 -11.29
C LEU A 75 5.33 -26.13 -11.40
N ASN A 76 5.83 -27.18 -12.01
CA ASN A 76 7.27 -27.45 -12.15
C ASN A 76 7.89 -26.85 -13.43
N LEU A 77 7.09 -26.27 -14.31
CA LEU A 77 7.59 -25.58 -15.50
C LEU A 77 8.25 -24.25 -15.09
N GLU A 78 9.19 -23.79 -15.88
CA GLU A 78 9.76 -22.46 -15.75
C GLU A 78 8.69 -21.38 -15.96
N TYR A 79 8.81 -20.21 -15.31
CA TYR A 79 7.87 -19.12 -15.49
C TYR A 79 7.75 -18.68 -16.96
N SER A 80 8.89 -18.67 -17.69
CA SER A 80 8.92 -18.35 -19.11
C SER A 80 8.10 -19.30 -19.97
N GLU A 81 8.03 -20.58 -19.62
CA GLU A 81 7.22 -21.59 -20.30
C GLU A 81 5.74 -21.43 -19.96
N ARG A 82 5.42 -21.25 -18.67
CA ARG A 82 4.05 -21.00 -18.23
C ARG A 82 3.47 -19.74 -18.87
N ARG A 83 4.28 -18.70 -19.01
CA ARG A 83 3.86 -17.46 -19.70
C ARG A 83 3.51 -17.69 -21.18
N LYS A 84 4.32 -18.45 -21.91
CA LYS A 84 4.02 -18.80 -23.31
C LYS A 84 2.73 -19.62 -23.45
N ILE A 85 2.50 -20.55 -22.52
CA ILE A 85 1.25 -21.30 -22.45
C ILE A 85 0.07 -20.37 -22.20
N LEU A 86 0.20 -19.46 -21.23
CA LEU A 86 -0.84 -18.49 -20.88
C LEU A 86 -1.22 -17.62 -22.09
N GLU A 87 -0.23 -17.13 -22.86
CA GLU A 87 -0.43 -16.35 -24.08
C GLU A 87 -1.15 -17.11 -25.21
N GLN A 88 -1.06 -18.44 -25.22
CA GLN A 88 -1.78 -19.29 -26.18
C GLN A 88 -3.21 -19.58 -25.74
N ILE A 89 -3.46 -19.61 -24.44
CA ILE A 89 -4.75 -20.00 -23.85
C ILE A 89 -5.70 -18.80 -23.73
N ILE A 90 -5.16 -17.62 -23.39
CA ILE A 90 -5.98 -16.43 -23.16
C ILE A 90 -6.25 -15.72 -24.48
N HIS A 91 -7.53 -15.57 -24.80
CA HIS A 91 -7.99 -14.64 -25.82
C HIS A 91 -8.30 -13.29 -25.17
N GLU A 92 -7.49 -12.28 -25.47
CA GLU A 92 -7.69 -10.94 -24.89
C GLU A 92 -8.90 -10.24 -25.50
N ASP A 93 -9.71 -9.68 -24.63
CA ASP A 93 -10.87 -8.84 -24.98
C ASP A 93 -10.94 -7.62 -24.03
N ASN A 94 -12.07 -6.94 -23.95
CA ASN A 94 -12.25 -5.81 -23.04
C ASN A 94 -12.31 -6.23 -21.58
N PHE A 95 -12.65 -7.48 -21.29
CA PHE A 95 -12.83 -8.01 -19.94
C PHE A 95 -11.60 -8.78 -19.45
N SER A 96 -10.92 -9.51 -20.33
CA SER A 96 -9.79 -10.38 -20.03
C SER A 96 -8.53 -9.88 -20.71
N LYS A 97 -7.47 -9.65 -19.95
CA LYS A 97 -6.18 -9.12 -20.41
C LYS A 97 -5.02 -9.99 -19.92
N LEU A 98 -3.96 -9.99 -20.68
CA LEU A 98 -2.64 -10.45 -20.19
C LEU A 98 -1.91 -9.29 -19.55
N VAL A 99 -1.37 -9.49 -18.34
CA VAL A 99 -0.50 -8.49 -17.72
C VAL A 99 0.70 -8.24 -18.62
N PRO A 100 1.03 -6.99 -18.99
CA PRO A 100 2.21 -6.68 -19.76
C PRO A 100 3.49 -7.23 -19.13
N MET A 101 4.38 -7.79 -19.94
CA MET A 101 5.64 -8.38 -19.48
C MET A 101 6.80 -7.89 -20.33
N LEU A 102 7.93 -7.60 -19.68
CA LEU A 102 9.18 -7.21 -20.33
C LEU A 102 10.34 -8.05 -19.79
N PHE A 103 11.14 -8.61 -20.68
CA PHE A 103 12.44 -9.19 -20.31
C PHE A 103 13.48 -8.07 -20.26
N VAL A 104 13.96 -7.75 -19.07
CA VAL A 104 14.90 -6.64 -18.83
C VAL A 104 16.33 -7.14 -18.79
N LYS A 105 17.27 -6.30 -19.28
CA LYS A 105 18.70 -6.58 -19.31
C LYS A 105 19.51 -5.70 -18.36
N ASN A 106 18.94 -4.60 -17.90
CA ASN A 106 19.60 -3.63 -17.05
C ASN A 106 18.57 -2.88 -16.17
N GLU A 107 19.06 -2.15 -15.19
CA GLU A 107 18.24 -1.40 -14.24
C GLU A 107 17.43 -0.28 -14.88
N ASN A 108 17.96 0.40 -15.91
CA ASN A 108 17.25 1.50 -16.58
C ASN A 108 15.96 1.00 -17.24
N GLU A 109 15.99 -0.18 -17.88
CA GLU A 109 14.77 -0.78 -18.45
C GLU A 109 13.72 -1.10 -17.40
N ILE A 110 14.13 -1.46 -16.18
CA ILE A 110 13.21 -1.66 -15.06
C ILE A 110 12.60 -0.33 -14.65
N GLU A 111 13.39 0.73 -14.55
CA GLU A 111 12.93 2.07 -14.17
C GLU A 111 11.94 2.65 -15.18
N ASP A 112 12.26 2.56 -16.46
CA ASP A 112 11.37 3.01 -17.55
C ASP A 112 10.04 2.24 -17.53
N PHE A 113 10.09 0.92 -17.36
CA PHE A 113 8.88 0.10 -17.31
C PHE A 113 8.07 0.36 -16.05
N LEU A 114 8.72 0.61 -14.90
CA LEU A 114 8.07 1.01 -13.66
C LEU A 114 7.34 2.34 -13.81
N GLU A 115 8.00 3.35 -14.38
CA GLU A 115 7.41 4.67 -14.60
C GLU A 115 6.19 4.61 -15.53
N ASN A 116 6.31 3.90 -16.65
CA ASN A 116 5.19 3.68 -17.57
C ASN A 116 4.02 2.95 -16.88
N SER A 117 4.31 1.94 -16.05
CA SER A 117 3.27 1.21 -15.31
C SER A 117 2.58 2.07 -14.26
N ILE A 118 3.32 2.94 -13.57
CA ILE A 118 2.78 3.90 -12.61
C ILE A 118 1.87 4.90 -13.31
N ASN A 119 2.31 5.45 -14.46
CA ASN A 119 1.51 6.38 -15.27
C ASN A 119 0.23 5.73 -15.81
N ALA A 120 0.23 4.42 -16.02
CA ALA A 120 -0.96 3.64 -16.35
C ALA A 120 -1.86 3.30 -15.14
N GLY A 121 -1.54 3.80 -13.94
CA GLY A 121 -2.34 3.58 -12.72
C GLY A 121 -1.99 2.33 -11.91
N CYS A 122 -0.89 1.63 -12.25
CA CYS A 122 -0.42 0.48 -11.48
C CYS A 122 0.30 0.90 -10.18
N GLU A 123 0.28 0.03 -9.16
CA GLU A 123 1.04 0.25 -7.92
C GLU A 123 2.56 0.05 -8.08
N GLY A 124 2.99 -0.59 -9.16
CA GLY A 124 4.37 -0.95 -9.42
C GLY A 124 4.52 -2.22 -10.26
N LEU A 125 5.67 -2.87 -10.13
CA LEU A 125 6.02 -4.07 -10.90
C LEU A 125 6.13 -5.32 -10.02
N MET A 126 5.92 -6.48 -10.65
CA MET A 126 6.33 -7.77 -10.13
C MET A 126 7.55 -8.26 -10.92
N LEU A 127 8.72 -8.32 -10.27
CA LEU A 127 9.92 -8.91 -10.85
C LEU A 127 9.89 -10.42 -10.62
N LYS A 128 10.01 -11.20 -11.69
CA LYS A 128 9.97 -12.66 -11.66
C LYS A 128 11.22 -13.24 -12.30
N THR A 129 11.79 -14.30 -11.69
CA THR A 129 12.89 -15.06 -12.28
C THR A 129 12.35 -15.95 -13.39
N PRO A 130 12.79 -15.81 -14.67
CA PRO A 130 12.21 -16.53 -15.81
C PRO A 130 12.30 -18.06 -15.70
N SER A 131 13.39 -18.58 -15.12
CA SER A 131 13.64 -20.01 -14.94
C SER A 131 13.05 -20.61 -13.67
N ALA A 132 12.33 -19.82 -12.86
CA ALA A 132 11.79 -20.31 -11.59
C ALA A 132 10.50 -21.12 -11.78
N PRO A 133 10.37 -22.29 -11.13
CA PRO A 133 9.12 -23.00 -11.02
C PRO A 133 8.17 -22.26 -10.06
N TYR A 134 6.88 -22.60 -10.10
CA TYR A 134 5.90 -22.06 -9.15
C TYR A 134 6.10 -22.64 -7.74
N ARG A 135 6.03 -21.80 -6.72
CA ARG A 135 6.16 -22.20 -5.31
C ARG A 135 5.05 -21.56 -4.48
N ALA A 136 3.99 -22.30 -4.21
CA ALA A 136 2.87 -21.86 -3.40
C ALA A 136 3.28 -21.55 -1.94
N GLY A 137 2.74 -20.48 -1.37
CA GLY A 137 2.82 -20.18 0.07
C GLY A 137 4.20 -19.79 0.60
N THR A 138 5.22 -19.66 -0.25
CA THR A 138 6.58 -19.28 0.16
C THR A 138 6.90 -17.83 -0.22
N ARG A 139 7.62 -17.15 0.68
CA ARG A 139 8.27 -15.88 0.34
C ARG A 139 9.68 -16.21 -0.15
N GLY A 140 9.92 -16.05 -1.45
CA GLY A 140 11.20 -16.31 -2.06
C GLY A 140 11.72 -15.11 -2.84
N SER A 141 13.00 -15.17 -3.26
CA SER A 141 13.63 -14.14 -4.09
C SER A 141 13.22 -14.19 -5.56
N ASN A 142 12.49 -15.23 -5.98
CA ASN A 142 12.06 -15.40 -7.37
C ASN A 142 10.89 -14.50 -7.77
N TRP A 143 10.18 -13.91 -6.80
CA TRP A 143 9.07 -12.99 -6.98
C TRP A 143 9.25 -11.80 -6.06
N LEU A 144 9.66 -10.68 -6.60
CA LEU A 144 9.92 -9.45 -5.87
C LEU A 144 8.93 -8.37 -6.30
N LYS A 145 8.30 -7.71 -5.33
CA LYS A 145 7.44 -6.56 -5.60
C LYS A 145 8.29 -5.30 -5.60
N LEU A 146 8.29 -4.59 -6.70
CA LEU A 146 8.86 -3.25 -6.82
C LEU A 146 7.69 -2.26 -6.91
N LYS A 147 7.42 -1.57 -5.83
CA LYS A 147 6.28 -0.65 -5.74
C LYS A 147 6.75 0.80 -5.74
N ARG A 148 5.89 1.69 -6.20
CA ARG A 148 6.04 3.15 -6.14
C ARG A 148 6.40 3.63 -4.72
N GLU A 149 5.81 3.05 -3.70
CA GLU A 149 6.05 3.36 -2.30
C GLU A 149 7.50 3.17 -1.81
N TYR A 150 8.33 2.48 -2.59
CA TYR A 150 9.77 2.39 -2.31
C TYR A 150 10.55 3.62 -2.79
N ARG A 151 9.93 4.48 -3.61
CA ARG A 151 10.44 5.81 -3.94
C ARG A 151 9.82 6.80 -2.95
N ASN A 152 10.62 7.68 -2.37
CA ASN A 152 10.13 8.79 -1.55
C ASN A 152 9.57 9.88 -2.47
N GLU A 153 8.36 9.68 -2.99
CA GLU A 153 7.78 10.58 -4.00
C GLU A 153 7.34 11.93 -3.44
N LEU A 154 7.08 11.99 -2.13
CA LEU A 154 6.85 13.27 -1.48
C LEU A 154 8.11 14.15 -1.47
N GLY A 155 9.32 13.54 -1.69
CA GLY A 155 10.60 14.24 -1.69
C GLY A 155 11.01 14.79 -0.32
N ASP A 156 10.08 14.82 0.62
CA ASP A 156 10.24 15.41 1.94
C ASP A 156 10.15 14.33 3.03
N SER A 157 10.85 14.54 4.14
CA SER A 157 10.69 13.80 5.37
C SER A 157 9.78 14.54 6.34
N PHE A 158 9.13 13.80 7.23
CA PHE A 158 8.28 14.32 8.28
C PHE A 158 8.93 14.10 9.63
N ASP A 159 8.96 15.11 10.45
CA ASP A 159 9.34 15.00 11.85
C ASP A 159 8.08 14.74 12.67
N LEU A 160 7.86 13.49 13.07
CA LEU A 160 6.62 13.06 13.70
C LEU A 160 6.84 12.70 15.18
N ILE A 161 5.86 13.03 16.00
CA ILE A 161 5.88 12.82 17.44
C ILE A 161 5.40 11.40 17.76
N VAL A 162 6.15 10.67 18.59
CA VAL A 162 5.73 9.37 19.10
C VAL A 162 4.71 9.57 20.20
N ILE A 163 3.49 9.07 20.01
CA ILE A 163 2.38 9.21 20.94
C ILE A 163 1.94 7.89 21.58
N GLY A 164 2.23 6.75 20.94
CA GLY A 164 1.90 5.43 21.45
C GLY A 164 2.60 4.32 20.68
N ALA A 165 2.42 3.08 21.13
CA ALA A 165 2.99 1.90 20.49
C ALA A 165 2.10 0.68 20.59
N TYR A 166 2.39 -0.30 19.70
CA TYR A 166 1.85 -1.65 19.70
C TYR A 166 2.98 -2.64 19.90
N PHE A 167 2.75 -3.65 20.74
CA PHE A 167 3.75 -4.68 20.98
C PHE A 167 4.06 -5.49 19.72
N GLY A 168 5.33 -5.81 19.56
CA GLY A 168 5.82 -6.63 18.47
C GLY A 168 5.39 -8.11 18.60
N ARG A 169 5.41 -8.80 17.45
CA ARG A 169 5.15 -10.26 17.37
C ARG A 169 6.36 -10.96 16.73
N GLY A 170 6.48 -12.25 16.96
CA GLY A 170 7.58 -13.05 16.41
C GLY A 170 8.93 -12.56 16.93
N ARG A 171 9.84 -12.18 16.02
CA ARG A 171 11.20 -11.68 16.39
C ARG A 171 11.19 -10.39 17.22
N ARG A 172 10.09 -9.62 17.19
CA ARG A 172 9.96 -8.36 17.93
C ARG A 172 9.17 -8.49 19.23
N THR A 173 8.93 -9.72 19.68
CA THR A 173 8.25 -9.98 20.95
C THR A 173 9.03 -9.34 22.10
N GLY A 174 8.33 -8.59 22.99
CA GLY A 174 8.95 -7.85 24.09
C GLY A 174 9.42 -6.44 23.75
N LEU A 175 9.34 -6.03 22.48
CA LEU A 175 9.66 -4.68 22.02
C LEU A 175 8.41 -3.99 21.44
N TYR A 176 8.50 -2.69 21.16
CA TYR A 176 7.48 -1.95 20.42
C TYR A 176 7.64 -2.21 18.93
N GLY A 177 6.80 -3.09 18.36
CA GLY A 177 6.88 -3.51 16.96
C GLY A 177 6.37 -2.46 15.97
N THR A 178 5.48 -1.57 16.43
CA THR A 178 4.87 -0.50 15.63
C THR A 178 4.63 0.71 16.53
N LEU A 179 4.99 1.90 16.04
CA LEU A 179 4.75 3.16 16.73
C LEU A 179 3.57 3.90 16.12
N LEU A 180 2.76 4.53 16.96
CA LEU A 180 1.70 5.46 16.56
C LEU A 180 2.27 6.87 16.63
N LEU A 181 2.16 7.61 15.50
CA LEU A 181 2.76 8.91 15.32
C LEU A 181 1.74 10.00 15.07
N ALA A 182 2.09 11.21 15.46
CA ALA A 182 1.26 12.40 15.34
C ALA A 182 2.04 13.58 14.75
N THR A 183 1.31 14.53 14.20
CA THR A 183 1.77 15.89 13.87
C THR A 183 1.53 16.82 15.05
N TYR A 184 2.05 18.04 14.99
CA TYR A 184 1.69 19.12 15.90
C TYR A 184 0.64 20.03 15.27
N ASN A 185 -0.36 20.39 16.06
CA ASN A 185 -1.34 21.40 15.69
C ASN A 185 -1.15 22.65 16.60
N PRO A 186 -0.51 23.72 16.12
CA PRO A 186 -0.23 24.90 16.93
C PRO A 186 -1.51 25.67 17.33
N GLU A 187 -2.57 25.64 16.52
CA GLU A 187 -3.81 26.36 16.83
C GLU A 187 -4.57 25.78 18.03
N LYS A 188 -4.52 24.44 18.18
CA LYS A 188 -5.23 23.70 19.24
C LYS A 188 -4.29 23.18 20.32
N ASP A 189 -3.01 23.41 20.18
CA ASP A 189 -1.95 22.90 21.06
C ASP A 189 -2.11 21.38 21.35
N ASN A 190 -2.25 20.57 20.28
CA ASN A 190 -2.48 19.14 20.40
C ASN A 190 -1.73 18.31 19.34
N PHE A 191 -1.77 16.98 19.50
CA PHE A 191 -1.04 16.01 18.70
C PHE A 191 -2.01 15.07 17.98
N PRO A 192 -2.54 15.45 16.79
CA PRO A 192 -3.42 14.58 16.01
C PRO A 192 -2.62 13.46 15.31
N SER A 193 -3.13 12.22 15.38
CA SER A 193 -2.50 11.06 14.77
C SER A 193 -2.46 11.14 13.24
N ILE A 194 -1.35 10.68 12.63
CA ILE A 194 -1.17 10.70 11.17
C ILE A 194 -0.82 9.33 10.57
N CYS A 195 -0.08 8.48 11.27
CA CYS A 195 0.29 7.16 10.77
C CYS A 195 0.70 6.18 11.87
N LYS A 196 0.81 4.91 11.48
CA LYS A 196 1.51 3.87 12.25
C LYS A 196 2.73 3.43 11.46
N VAL A 197 3.91 3.46 12.09
CA VAL A 197 5.17 3.03 11.49
C VAL A 197 5.67 1.74 12.14
N GLY A 198 5.92 0.73 11.32
CA GLY A 198 6.48 -0.57 11.74
C GLY A 198 7.65 -1.01 10.85
N THR A 199 8.09 -0.14 9.91
CA THR A 199 9.12 -0.42 8.92
C THR A 199 10.27 0.59 9.02
N GLY A 200 11.45 0.21 8.52
CA GLY A 200 12.67 1.05 8.58
C GLY A 200 13.47 0.90 9.86
N PHE A 201 13.03 0.09 10.81
CA PHE A 201 13.75 -0.21 12.02
C PHE A 201 14.77 -1.33 11.82
N THR A 202 15.98 -1.15 12.33
CA THR A 202 16.94 -2.23 12.60
C THR A 202 16.70 -2.77 14.01
N ASP A 203 17.28 -3.93 14.33
CA ASP A 203 17.14 -4.52 15.67
C ASP A 203 17.74 -3.56 16.73
N GLU A 204 18.89 -2.92 16.42
CA GLU A 204 19.52 -1.94 17.29
C GLU A 204 18.64 -0.71 17.52
N SER A 205 17.98 -0.20 16.48
CA SER A 205 17.09 0.97 16.60
C SER A 205 15.82 0.63 17.38
N LEU A 206 15.31 -0.62 17.28
CA LEU A 206 14.18 -1.07 18.08
C LEU A 206 14.53 -1.14 19.57
N ASP A 207 15.70 -1.69 19.91
CA ASP A 207 16.20 -1.76 21.28
C ASP A 207 16.41 -0.35 21.85
N GLN A 208 17.05 0.54 21.10
CA GLN A 208 17.25 1.93 21.50
C GLN A 208 15.93 2.66 21.76
N LEU A 209 14.96 2.55 20.85
CA LEU A 209 13.64 3.17 20.99
C LEU A 209 12.87 2.57 22.16
N TYR A 210 12.99 1.27 22.40
CA TYR A 210 12.36 0.62 23.55
C TYR A 210 12.91 1.21 24.87
N GLN A 211 14.23 1.35 24.99
CA GLN A 211 14.86 1.95 26.19
C GLN A 211 14.40 3.39 26.42
N ILE A 212 14.38 4.22 25.37
CA ILE A 212 13.96 5.62 25.46
C ILE A 212 12.50 5.74 25.84
N LEU A 213 11.62 5.01 25.13
CA LEU A 213 10.19 5.13 25.27
C LEU A 213 9.66 4.51 26.55
N SER A 214 10.30 3.45 27.07
CA SER A 214 9.91 2.80 28.33
C SER A 214 10.00 3.76 29.52
N ASN A 215 10.86 4.77 29.46
CA ASN A 215 10.96 5.81 30.49
C ASN A 215 9.86 6.90 30.38
N ASN A 216 9.09 6.90 29.28
CA ASN A 216 8.07 7.90 28.98
C ASN A 216 6.66 7.31 28.94
N VAL A 217 6.46 6.09 29.44
CA VAL A 217 5.15 5.42 29.49
C VAL A 217 4.18 6.16 30.40
N THR A 218 2.96 6.34 29.93
CA THR A 218 1.87 6.93 30.72
C THR A 218 0.75 5.92 30.96
N LEU A 219 0.11 5.99 32.12
CA LEU A 219 -1.02 5.09 32.48
C LEU A 219 -2.28 5.36 31.64
N LYS A 220 -2.40 6.57 31.09
CA LYS A 220 -3.55 7.02 30.28
C LYS A 220 -3.03 7.84 29.10
N LYS A 221 -3.82 7.85 28.04
CA LYS A 221 -3.59 8.74 26.90
C LYS A 221 -3.51 10.21 27.38
N ASN A 222 -2.42 10.90 27.01
CA ASN A 222 -2.26 12.33 27.30
C ASN A 222 -3.41 13.13 26.67
N SER A 223 -3.94 14.13 27.37
CA SER A 223 -5.09 14.92 26.93
C SER A 223 -4.85 15.70 25.63
N ARG A 224 -3.61 16.01 25.29
CA ARG A 224 -3.22 16.66 24.02
C ARG A 224 -3.22 15.66 22.83
N ILE A 225 -3.26 14.35 23.07
CA ILE A 225 -3.27 13.34 21.98
C ILE A 225 -4.68 13.19 21.42
N VAL A 226 -4.83 13.43 20.10
CA VAL A 226 -6.07 13.26 19.36
C VAL A 226 -5.95 12.04 18.46
N SER A 227 -6.51 10.91 18.90
CA SER A 227 -6.51 9.64 18.15
C SER A 227 -7.76 8.83 18.51
N GLU A 228 -8.38 8.22 17.51
CA GLU A 228 -9.43 7.20 17.70
C GLU A 228 -8.85 5.78 17.84
N MET A 229 -7.58 5.62 17.49
CA MET A 229 -6.91 4.34 17.66
C MET A 229 -6.49 4.16 19.11
N GLU A 230 -6.76 2.97 19.65
CA GLU A 230 -6.20 2.54 20.93
C GLU A 230 -4.81 1.94 20.70
N ALA A 231 -3.83 2.41 21.49
CA ALA A 231 -2.48 1.87 21.51
C ALA A 231 -2.35 0.89 22.70
N ASP A 232 -1.46 -0.12 22.56
CA ASP A 232 -1.15 -1.03 23.68
C ASP A 232 -0.42 -0.26 24.81
N VAL A 233 0.34 0.76 24.43
CA VAL A 233 1.09 1.64 25.36
C VAL A 233 0.99 3.08 24.88
N TRP A 234 0.72 4.01 25.79
CA TRP A 234 0.76 5.46 25.55
C TRP A 234 2.02 6.06 26.12
N PHE A 235 2.53 7.08 25.45
CA PHE A 235 3.72 7.82 25.88
C PHE A 235 3.41 9.28 26.14
N GLU A 236 4.19 9.89 27.05
CA GLU A 236 4.29 11.34 27.10
C GLU A 236 4.92 11.83 25.78
N PRO A 237 4.27 12.74 25.04
CA PRO A 237 4.81 13.24 23.77
C PRO A 237 6.10 14.04 23.99
N LYS A 238 7.26 13.41 23.76
CA LYS A 238 8.60 14.00 23.97
C LYS A 238 9.59 13.62 22.88
N LEU A 239 9.31 12.56 22.13
CA LEU A 239 10.24 12.03 21.15
C LEU A 239 9.74 12.31 19.74
N VAL A 240 10.61 12.88 18.91
CA VAL A 240 10.37 13.17 17.49
C VAL A 240 11.25 12.23 16.64
N LEU A 241 10.64 11.62 15.62
CA LEU A 241 11.32 10.74 14.66
C LEU A 241 11.20 11.31 13.26
N GLU A 242 12.27 11.16 12.47
CA GLU A 242 12.22 11.44 11.04
C GLU A 242 11.61 10.25 10.29
N ILE A 243 10.52 10.51 9.58
CA ILE A 243 9.74 9.52 8.85
C ILE A 243 9.64 9.96 7.39
N VAL A 244 9.83 9.02 6.46
CA VAL A 244 9.49 9.22 5.05
C VAL A 244 8.22 8.45 4.73
N GLY A 245 7.47 8.95 3.75
CA GLY A 245 6.26 8.29 3.25
C GLY A 245 6.10 8.54 1.76
N SER A 246 5.30 7.73 1.09
CA SER A 246 5.13 7.86 -0.36
C SER A 246 4.01 8.81 -0.77
N GLU A 247 2.95 8.88 0.04
CA GLU A 247 1.79 9.74 -0.26
C GLU A 247 1.01 10.13 0.99
N ILE A 248 0.24 11.20 0.88
CA ILE A 248 -0.74 11.62 1.89
C ILE A 248 -2.14 11.33 1.33
N THR A 249 -2.97 10.61 2.10
CA THR A 249 -4.34 10.27 1.73
C THR A 249 -5.34 10.76 2.79
N LEU A 250 -6.62 10.84 2.42
CA LEU A 250 -7.68 11.07 3.40
C LEU A 250 -8.02 9.78 4.14
N SER A 251 -8.19 9.88 5.44
CA SER A 251 -8.43 8.73 6.34
C SER A 251 -9.56 9.05 7.33
N PRO A 252 -10.52 8.14 7.53
CA PRO A 252 -11.52 8.30 8.57
C PRO A 252 -10.97 8.06 9.98
N ILE A 253 -9.78 7.44 10.10
CA ILE A 253 -9.21 6.98 11.37
C ILE A 253 -8.22 8.01 11.94
N HIS A 254 -7.32 8.54 11.09
CA HIS A 254 -6.32 9.52 11.51
C HIS A 254 -6.93 10.93 11.65
N LYS A 255 -6.34 11.75 12.53
CA LYS A 255 -6.95 13.02 12.97
C LYS A 255 -6.15 14.27 12.58
N THR A 256 -4.99 14.12 11.97
CA THR A 256 -4.25 15.26 11.41
C THR A 256 -5.11 15.97 10.37
N GLY A 257 -5.38 17.26 10.56
CA GLY A 257 -6.21 18.04 9.63
C GLY A 257 -7.66 17.53 9.48
N LEU A 258 -8.26 17.01 10.57
CA LEU A 258 -9.64 16.54 10.58
C LEU A 258 -10.60 17.61 10.06
N ASP A 259 -11.48 17.23 9.13
CA ASP A 259 -12.51 18.06 8.50
C ASP A 259 -12.01 19.19 7.56
N LEU A 260 -10.69 19.30 7.30
CA LEU A 260 -10.16 20.37 6.43
C LEU A 260 -10.48 20.16 4.94
N ILE A 261 -10.56 18.92 4.47
CA ILE A 261 -10.85 18.61 3.05
C ILE A 261 -12.18 17.89 2.91
N ARG A 262 -12.43 16.90 3.77
CA ARG A 262 -13.64 16.08 3.78
C ARG A 262 -14.11 15.88 5.20
N LYS A 263 -15.43 16.00 5.41
CA LYS A 263 -16.05 15.75 6.72
C LYS A 263 -15.70 14.36 7.26
N SER A 264 -15.39 14.29 8.54
CA SER A 264 -14.99 13.08 9.27
C SER A 264 -13.74 12.38 8.72
N SER A 265 -12.89 13.11 8.00
CA SER A 265 -11.62 12.58 7.50
C SER A 265 -10.45 13.48 7.87
N GLY A 266 -9.35 12.91 8.32
CA GLY A 266 -8.06 13.55 8.50
C GLY A 266 -7.06 13.04 7.46
N PHE A 267 -5.81 13.50 7.54
CA PHE A 267 -4.73 13.03 6.69
C PHE A 267 -4.06 11.78 7.29
N ALA A 268 -3.67 10.87 6.42
CA ALA A 268 -2.82 9.72 6.73
C ALA A 268 -1.59 9.73 5.85
N LEU A 269 -0.40 9.58 6.45
CA LEU A 269 0.83 9.29 5.71
C LEU A 269 0.86 7.80 5.36
N ARG A 270 0.95 7.50 4.07
CA ARG A 270 0.97 6.14 3.55
C ARG A 270 2.40 5.62 3.44
N PHE A 271 2.54 4.31 3.68
CA PHE A 271 3.82 3.61 3.64
C PHE A 271 4.92 4.28 4.45
N PRO A 272 4.63 4.67 5.72
CA PRO A 272 5.59 5.36 6.54
C PRO A 272 6.76 4.44 6.88
N LYS A 273 7.99 4.99 6.76
CA LYS A 273 9.22 4.29 7.06
C LYS A 273 10.12 5.17 7.93
N PHE A 274 10.61 4.61 9.01
CA PHE A 274 11.62 5.27 9.85
C PHE A 274 12.94 5.36 9.09
N THR A 275 13.56 6.55 9.07
CA THR A 275 14.82 6.80 8.38
C THR A 275 16.05 6.37 9.16
N GLY A 276 15.88 6.03 10.44
CA GLY A 276 16.96 5.78 11.39
C GLY A 276 17.32 7.00 12.24
N LYS A 277 16.70 8.17 12.00
CA LYS A 277 17.03 9.40 12.72
C LYS A 277 16.03 9.71 13.82
N ILE A 278 16.52 9.77 15.05
CA ILE A 278 15.83 10.30 16.21
C ILE A 278 16.21 11.79 16.34
N ARG A 279 15.21 12.65 16.36
CA ARG A 279 15.41 14.12 16.34
C ARG A 279 15.50 14.67 17.77
N TYR A 280 16.59 14.34 18.45
CA TYR A 280 16.84 14.78 19.85
C TYR A 280 16.90 16.30 20.02
N GLU A 281 17.29 17.01 18.96
CA GLU A 281 17.42 18.47 18.92
C GLU A 281 16.07 19.19 18.74
N LYS A 282 14.98 18.47 18.45
CA LYS A 282 13.66 19.06 18.23
C LYS A 282 12.77 18.92 19.46
N ALA A 283 12.15 20.03 19.87
CA ALA A 283 10.99 19.98 20.73
C ALA A 283 9.77 19.42 19.94
N VAL A 284 8.74 18.98 20.64
CA VAL A 284 7.53 18.44 19.97
C VAL A 284 6.75 19.53 19.22
N GLU A 285 6.92 20.76 19.61
CA GLU A 285 6.38 21.95 18.93
C GLU A 285 7.10 22.26 17.62
N ASP A 286 8.31 21.73 17.39
CA ASP A 286 9.09 21.84 16.16
C ASP A 286 8.81 20.68 15.19
N ALA A 287 7.88 19.76 15.54
CA ALA A 287 7.47 18.66 14.68
C ALA A 287 6.66 19.17 13.48
N SER A 288 6.55 18.32 12.45
CA SER A 288 5.75 18.62 11.27
C SER A 288 4.31 18.97 11.64
N THR A 289 3.84 20.11 11.13
CA THR A 289 2.54 20.68 11.48
C THR A 289 1.40 20.17 10.59
N VAL A 290 0.17 20.35 11.05
CA VAL A 290 -1.05 20.10 10.27
C VAL A 290 -1.06 20.89 8.95
N GLU A 291 -0.55 22.15 8.98
CA GLU A 291 -0.53 23.04 7.80
C GLU A 291 0.49 22.57 6.75
N GLU A 292 1.68 22.11 7.20
CA GLU A 292 2.68 21.52 6.31
C GLU A 292 2.12 20.28 5.60
N VAL A 293 1.45 19.39 6.32
CA VAL A 293 0.80 18.20 5.74
C VAL A 293 -0.27 18.59 4.74
N LEU A 294 -1.11 19.59 5.04
CA LEU A 294 -2.13 20.10 4.12
C LEU A 294 -1.49 20.68 2.84
N THR A 295 -0.38 21.39 2.98
CA THR A 295 0.33 21.99 1.85
C THR A 295 0.91 20.90 0.92
N LEU A 296 1.52 19.87 1.49
CA LEU A 296 2.05 18.74 0.74
C LEU A 296 0.93 17.92 0.07
N TYR A 297 -0.19 17.70 0.77
CA TYR A 297 -1.38 17.05 0.19
C TYR A 297 -1.92 17.80 -1.03
N LYS A 298 -2.02 19.13 -0.96
CA LYS A 298 -2.47 19.96 -2.07
C LYS A 298 -1.48 19.94 -3.24
N ARG A 299 -0.18 19.92 -2.97
CA ARG A 299 0.86 19.81 -4.01
C ARG A 299 0.77 18.47 -4.73
N GLN A 300 0.66 17.37 -4.01
CA GLN A 300 0.47 16.02 -4.54
C GLN A 300 -0.78 15.94 -5.43
N SER A 301 -1.90 16.54 -5.01
CA SER A 301 -3.16 16.52 -5.78
C SER A 301 -3.10 17.33 -7.07
N LYS A 302 -2.28 18.39 -7.15
CA LYS A 302 -2.07 19.14 -8.39
C LYS A 302 -1.25 18.35 -9.40
N ILE A 303 -0.20 17.66 -8.97
CA ILE A 303 0.61 16.79 -9.82
C ILE A 303 -0.26 15.69 -10.45
N ASN A 304 -1.18 15.10 -9.67
CA ASN A 304 -2.12 14.07 -10.16
C ASN A 304 -3.24 14.60 -11.07
N GLN A 305 -3.41 15.92 -11.23
CA GLN A 305 -4.37 16.54 -12.15
C GLN A 305 -3.71 17.09 -13.42
N GLU A 306 -2.38 17.20 -13.44
CA GLU A 306 -1.60 17.66 -14.60
C GLU A 306 -1.01 16.50 -15.42
N ILE A 307 -1.23 15.25 -14.98
CA ILE A 307 -0.90 14.00 -15.68
C ILE A 307 -2.19 13.36 -16.17
#